data_6025dc9baff3c064565fa9aa190a1190
#
_entry.id   6025dc9baff3c064565fa9aa190a1190
#
_cell.length_a   1.000
_cell.length_b   1.000
_cell.length_c   1.000
_cell.angle_alpha   90.00
_cell.angle_beta   90.00
_cell.angle_gamma   90.00
#
_symmetry.space_group_name_H-M   'P 1'
#
loop_
_entity.id
_entity.type
_entity.pdbx_description
1 polymer ?
#
loop_
_entity_poly.entity_id
_entity_poly.type
_entity_poly.pdbx_seq_one_letter_code
_entity_poly.pdbx_strand_id
1 'polypeptide(L)'
;PCRRALRSAETQERRDHLQLKGVSTVNDQDTGAKHVVIRDEVTGAELKDYELPFNAELLVKTGDKVVPGTQINAGSVNPQDIIRVEGVKGVQDYILHEVQSVYRSQGVDINDKHVEIIVRQMLRKVRIENAGTTEMLPGQLVDMFTFEEQNEKTIMAGGVPATAKR
;
A
#
# COMPACT_ATOMS: atom_id res chain seq x y z
N PRO A 1 22.94 19.01 -8.10
CA PRO A 1 22.36 19.47 -6.82
C PRO A 1 20.81 19.51 -6.86
N CYS A 2 20.18 19.87 -7.99
CA CYS A 2 18.71 19.99 -8.07
C CYS A 2 17.91 18.67 -8.00
N ARG A 3 18.48 17.52 -8.39
CA ARG A 3 17.75 16.24 -8.36
C ARG A 3 17.58 15.65 -6.94
N ARG A 4 18.36 16.09 -5.97
CA ARG A 4 18.26 15.63 -4.57
C ARG A 4 17.19 16.38 -3.79
N ALA A 5 16.94 17.65 -4.13
CA ALA A 5 15.91 18.47 -3.50
C ALA A 5 14.46 18.08 -3.92
N LEU A 6 14.27 17.61 -5.16
CA LEU A 6 12.96 17.15 -5.65
C LEU A 6 12.50 15.82 -5.01
N ARG A 7 13.44 14.93 -4.63
CA ARG A 7 13.10 13.69 -3.91
C ARG A 7 12.67 13.92 -2.46
N SER A 8 13.09 15.00 -1.85
CA SER A 8 12.75 15.33 -0.45
C SER A 8 11.35 15.99 -0.33
N ALA A 9 10.85 16.61 -1.38
CA ALA A 9 9.52 17.21 -1.39
C ALA A 9 8.38 16.19 -1.65
N GLU A 10 8.64 15.12 -2.41
CA GLU A 10 7.67 14.05 -2.68
C GLU A 10 7.45 13.11 -1.48
N THR A 11 8.30 13.16 -0.47
CA THR A 11 8.22 12.29 0.72
C THR A 11 7.26 12.85 1.79
N GLN A 12 6.70 14.04 1.59
CA GLN A 12 6.10 14.84 2.67
C GLN A 12 4.59 14.64 2.89
N GLU A 13 3.90 13.84 2.04
CA GLU A 13 2.45 13.67 2.16
C GLU A 13 1.97 12.21 2.04
N ARG A 14 2.83 11.24 2.31
CA ARG A 14 2.41 9.82 2.29
C ARG A 14 1.81 9.44 3.63
N ARG A 15 0.64 8.79 3.58
CA ARG A 15 0.08 8.10 4.74
C ARG A 15 0.88 6.82 4.95
N ASP A 16 1.48 6.65 6.11
CA ASP A 16 2.11 5.40 6.49
C ASP A 16 1.06 4.47 7.10
N HIS A 17 0.96 3.27 6.53
CA HIS A 17 0.10 2.21 7.04
C HIS A 17 0.88 1.28 7.93
N LEU A 18 0.32 0.96 9.06
CA LEU A 18 0.86 -0.02 9.97
C LEU A 18 0.86 -1.42 9.36
N GLN A 19 1.99 -2.09 9.46
CA GLN A 19 2.14 -3.50 9.06
C GLN A 19 2.11 -4.46 10.27
N LEU A 20 2.07 -3.92 11.50
CA LEU A 20 2.16 -4.68 12.74
C LEU A 20 1.00 -4.34 13.66
N LYS A 21 0.60 -5.30 14.49
CA LYS A 21 -0.41 -5.12 15.52
C LYS A 21 0.26 -4.75 16.83
N GLY A 22 -0.23 -3.72 17.51
CA GLY A 22 0.36 -3.27 18.79
C GLY A 22 -0.36 -2.05 19.36
N VAL A 23 0.29 -1.42 20.33
CA VAL A 23 -0.15 -0.16 20.96
C VAL A 23 0.76 0.97 20.50
N SER A 24 0.20 2.07 20.04
CA SER A 24 0.94 3.24 19.60
C SER A 24 1.44 4.06 20.79
N THR A 25 2.69 4.50 20.75
CA THR A 25 3.24 5.50 21.65
C THR A 25 3.78 6.65 20.82
N VAL A 26 3.20 7.83 20.95
CA VAL A 26 3.64 9.04 20.25
C VAL A 26 4.68 9.75 21.12
N ASN A 27 5.90 9.88 20.63
CA ASN A 27 6.96 10.67 21.25
C ASN A 27 7.20 11.90 20.41
N ASP A 28 6.92 13.07 20.97
CA ASP A 28 7.23 14.37 20.38
C ASP A 28 8.64 14.75 20.87
N GLN A 29 9.66 14.52 20.05
CA GLN A 29 11.01 14.92 20.38
C GLN A 29 11.26 16.34 19.87
N ASP A 30 11.95 17.18 20.67
CA ASP A 30 12.32 18.58 20.37
C ASP A 30 13.20 18.74 19.10
N THR A 31 13.50 17.68 18.40
CA THR A 31 14.35 17.62 17.19
C THR A 31 13.62 17.87 15.86
N GLY A 32 12.33 18.23 15.89
CA GLY A 32 11.59 18.59 14.67
C GLY A 32 11.03 17.40 13.87
N ALA A 33 11.04 16.19 14.41
CA ALA A 33 10.37 15.03 13.86
C ALA A 33 9.46 14.40 14.92
N LYS A 34 8.29 13.91 14.52
CA LYS A 34 7.39 13.14 15.38
C LYS A 34 7.70 11.65 15.23
N HIS A 35 7.90 10.97 16.34
CA HIS A 35 8.13 9.52 16.36
C HIS A 35 6.89 8.79 16.86
N VAL A 36 6.42 7.82 16.08
CA VAL A 36 5.34 6.93 16.49
C VAL A 36 5.92 5.53 16.65
N VAL A 37 6.12 5.14 17.91
CA VAL A 37 6.66 3.83 18.27
C VAL A 37 5.51 2.87 18.52
N ILE A 38 5.53 1.75 17.81
CA ILE A 38 4.56 0.67 18.00
C ILE A 38 5.17 -0.35 18.95
N ARG A 39 4.46 -0.63 20.05
CA ARG A 39 4.83 -1.63 21.05
C ARG A 39 3.87 -2.81 21.03
N ASP A 40 4.39 -3.98 21.23
CA ASP A 40 3.57 -5.18 21.40
C ASP A 40 2.77 -5.08 22.71
N GLU A 41 1.48 -5.37 22.66
CA GLU A 41 0.55 -5.30 23.80
C GLU A 41 0.94 -6.28 24.94
N VAL A 42 1.60 -7.39 24.61
CA VAL A 42 1.91 -8.47 25.56
C VAL A 42 3.33 -8.32 26.15
N THR A 43 4.30 -8.07 25.29
CA THR A 43 5.73 -8.05 25.68
C THR A 43 6.24 -6.66 25.99
N GLY A 44 5.53 -5.60 25.58
CA GLY A 44 5.99 -4.21 25.67
C GLY A 44 7.20 -3.89 24.80
N ALA A 45 7.64 -4.85 23.98
CA ALA A 45 8.79 -4.68 23.10
C ALA A 45 8.47 -3.69 21.98
N GLU A 46 9.42 -2.87 21.61
CA GLU A 46 9.29 -1.95 20.47
C GLU A 46 9.39 -2.75 19.17
N LEU A 47 8.30 -2.77 18.41
CA LEU A 47 8.21 -3.50 17.15
C LEU A 47 8.72 -2.67 15.99
N LYS A 48 8.35 -1.39 15.95
CA LYS A 48 8.76 -0.47 14.88
C LYS A 48 8.62 0.98 15.31
N ASP A 49 9.56 1.82 14.86
CA ASP A 49 9.54 3.27 14.98
C ASP A 49 9.28 3.89 13.60
N TYR A 50 8.31 4.79 13.55
CA TYR A 50 7.96 5.57 12.36
C TYR A 50 8.32 7.03 12.59
N GLU A 51 9.29 7.52 11.83
CA GLU A 51 9.68 8.93 11.83
C GLU A 51 8.79 9.71 10.86
N LEU A 52 8.04 10.66 11.38
CA LEU A 52 7.11 11.49 10.63
C LEU A 52 7.56 12.95 10.66
N PRO A 53 7.32 13.73 9.58
CA PRO A 53 7.64 15.14 9.58
C PRO A 53 6.82 15.89 10.65
N PHE A 54 7.38 16.97 11.20
CA PHE A 54 6.78 17.76 12.28
C PHE A 54 5.36 18.27 11.96
N ASN A 55 5.12 18.62 10.68
CA ASN A 55 3.83 19.12 10.21
C ASN A 55 2.83 17.99 9.88
N ALA A 56 3.18 16.71 10.08
CA ALA A 56 2.25 15.61 9.85
C ALA A 56 1.12 15.66 10.89
N GLU A 57 -0.11 15.59 10.41
CA GLU A 57 -1.30 15.45 11.25
C GLU A 57 -1.45 13.97 11.64
N LEU A 58 -1.33 13.70 12.94
CA LEU A 58 -1.44 12.35 13.47
C LEU A 58 -2.91 11.97 13.68
N LEU A 59 -3.31 10.80 13.19
CA LEU A 59 -4.62 10.21 13.40
C LEU A 59 -4.66 9.30 14.62
N VAL A 60 -3.50 8.84 15.09
CA VAL A 60 -3.36 7.94 16.24
C VAL A 60 -2.87 8.71 17.47
N LYS A 61 -3.37 8.33 18.65
CA LYS A 61 -2.95 8.86 19.94
C LYS A 61 -2.15 7.83 20.71
N THR A 62 -1.40 8.29 21.72
CA THR A 62 -0.68 7.40 22.63
C THR A 62 -1.67 6.52 23.39
N GLY A 63 -1.47 5.20 23.32
CA GLY A 63 -2.33 4.19 23.94
C GLY A 63 -3.39 3.59 23.01
N ASP A 64 -3.51 4.05 21.74
CA ASP A 64 -4.45 3.47 20.81
C ASP A 64 -4.00 2.08 20.35
N LYS A 65 -4.94 1.15 20.30
CA LYS A 65 -4.71 -0.18 19.71
C LYS A 65 -4.74 -0.08 18.20
N VAL A 66 -3.63 -0.43 17.58
CA VAL A 66 -3.45 -0.35 16.15
C VAL A 66 -3.36 -1.75 15.52
N VAL A 67 -3.98 -1.91 14.37
CA VAL A 67 -3.97 -3.14 13.58
C VAL A 67 -3.28 -2.89 12.24
N PRO A 68 -2.80 -3.93 11.55
CA PRO A 68 -2.27 -3.77 10.21
C PRO A 68 -3.28 -3.05 9.30
N GLY A 69 -2.83 -2.03 8.58
CA GLY A 69 -3.70 -1.18 7.76
C GLY A 69 -4.19 0.11 8.43
N THR A 70 -4.00 0.28 9.76
CA THR A 70 -4.36 1.52 10.44
C THR A 70 -3.51 2.68 9.92
N GLN A 71 -4.16 3.78 9.55
CA GLN A 71 -3.49 5.00 9.12
C GLN A 71 -2.90 5.73 10.33
N ILE A 72 -1.62 6.09 10.23
CA ILE A 72 -0.90 6.81 11.29
C ILE A 72 -1.04 8.33 11.10
N ASN A 73 -0.95 8.81 9.87
CA ASN A 73 -0.99 10.23 9.54
C ASN A 73 -2.03 10.55 8.47
N ALA A 74 -2.50 11.79 8.44
CA ALA A 74 -3.41 12.32 7.43
C ALA A 74 -2.62 12.75 6.19
N GLY A 75 -2.34 11.85 5.26
CA GLY A 75 -1.68 12.15 3.98
C GLY A 75 -2.25 11.26 2.86
N SER A 76 -1.77 11.38 1.63
CA SER A 76 -2.16 10.48 0.55
C SER A 76 -1.50 9.11 0.74
N VAL A 77 -2.29 8.05 0.56
CA VAL A 77 -1.81 6.68 0.73
C VAL A 77 -1.09 6.22 -0.54
N ASN A 78 -0.01 5.47 -0.36
CA ASN A 78 0.61 4.76 -1.48
C ASN A 78 -0.21 3.50 -1.80
N PRO A 79 -0.82 3.37 -2.99
CA PRO A 79 -1.61 2.19 -3.35
C PRO A 79 -0.83 0.87 -3.28
N GLN A 80 0.50 0.90 -3.43
CA GLN A 80 1.34 -0.29 -3.31
C GLN A 80 1.40 -0.83 -1.87
N ASP A 81 1.31 0.04 -0.88
CA ASP A 81 1.31 -0.38 0.52
C ASP A 81 -0.06 -0.92 0.93
N ILE A 82 -1.14 -0.36 0.36
CA ILE A 82 -2.48 -0.94 0.52
C ILE A 82 -2.55 -2.35 -0.07
N ILE A 83 -1.96 -2.58 -1.27
CA ILE A 83 -1.90 -3.94 -1.85
C ILE A 83 -1.23 -4.93 -0.91
N ARG A 84 -0.16 -4.52 -0.22
CA ARG A 84 0.59 -5.40 0.68
C ARG A 84 -0.19 -5.74 1.96
N VAL A 85 -0.96 -4.81 2.47
CA VAL A 85 -1.66 -4.94 3.77
C VAL A 85 -3.08 -5.47 3.61
N GLU A 86 -3.85 -4.88 2.72
CA GLU A 86 -5.28 -5.17 2.52
C GLU A 86 -5.56 -5.97 1.25
N GLY A 87 -4.55 -6.11 0.39
CA GLY A 87 -4.68 -6.80 -0.88
C GLY A 87 -5.37 -5.96 -1.96
N VAL A 88 -5.75 -6.66 -3.03
CA VAL A 88 -6.31 -6.01 -4.24
C VAL A 88 -7.64 -5.33 -3.98
N LYS A 89 -8.48 -5.93 -3.14
CA LYS A 89 -9.80 -5.39 -2.80
C LYS A 89 -9.68 -4.05 -2.07
N GLY A 90 -8.79 -3.95 -1.08
CA GLY A 90 -8.54 -2.70 -0.36
C GLY A 90 -8.12 -1.55 -1.29
N VAL A 91 -7.25 -1.85 -2.28
CA VAL A 91 -6.86 -0.83 -3.29
C VAL A 91 -8.03 -0.43 -4.18
N GLN A 92 -8.89 -1.38 -4.57
CA GLN A 92 -10.08 -1.05 -5.37
C GLN A 92 -11.00 -0.10 -4.62
N ASP A 93 -11.31 -0.41 -3.38
CA ASP A 93 -12.18 0.40 -2.52
C ASP A 93 -11.55 1.78 -2.24
N TYR A 94 -10.25 1.84 -2.01
CA TYR A 94 -9.53 3.09 -1.81
C TYR A 94 -9.58 4.00 -3.04
N ILE A 95 -9.22 3.48 -4.23
CA ILE A 95 -9.23 4.28 -5.45
C ILE A 95 -10.65 4.75 -5.79
N LEU A 96 -11.65 3.88 -5.62
CA LEU A 96 -13.05 4.24 -5.83
C LEU A 96 -13.45 5.41 -4.93
N HIS A 97 -13.13 5.32 -3.64
CA HIS A 97 -13.45 6.36 -2.65
C HIS A 97 -12.78 7.70 -2.97
N GLU A 98 -11.48 7.70 -3.27
CA GLU A 98 -10.71 8.91 -3.60
C GLU A 98 -11.24 9.59 -4.88
N VAL A 99 -11.50 8.82 -5.94
CA VAL A 99 -12.05 9.35 -7.18
C VAL A 99 -13.44 9.94 -6.97
N GLN A 100 -14.32 9.23 -6.26
CA GLN A 100 -15.66 9.72 -5.93
C GLN A 100 -15.64 10.98 -5.07
N SER A 101 -14.72 11.06 -4.11
CA SER A 101 -14.53 12.25 -3.27
C SER A 101 -14.21 13.49 -4.11
N VAL A 102 -13.30 13.36 -5.09
CA VAL A 102 -12.95 14.45 -6.00
C VAL A 102 -14.14 14.88 -6.86
N TYR A 103 -14.89 13.96 -7.46
CA TYR A 103 -16.04 14.31 -8.28
C TYR A 103 -17.16 14.95 -7.44
N ARG A 104 -17.46 14.43 -6.26
CA ARG A 104 -18.45 15.00 -5.35
C ARG A 104 -18.07 16.41 -4.88
N SER A 105 -16.79 16.68 -4.63
CA SER A 105 -16.32 18.02 -4.28
C SER A 105 -16.54 19.06 -5.40
N GLN A 106 -16.60 18.60 -6.64
CA GLN A 106 -16.91 19.42 -7.82
C GLN A 106 -18.40 19.45 -8.19
N GLY A 107 -19.26 18.84 -7.36
CA GLY A 107 -20.70 18.78 -7.61
C GLY A 107 -21.14 17.82 -8.71
N VAL A 108 -20.26 16.90 -9.11
CA VAL A 108 -20.53 15.89 -10.13
C VAL A 108 -20.80 14.55 -9.45
N ASP A 109 -21.96 13.95 -9.75
CA ASP A 109 -22.30 12.61 -9.26
C ASP A 109 -22.08 11.58 -10.39
N ILE A 110 -21.15 10.64 -10.15
CA ILE A 110 -20.81 9.57 -11.09
C ILE A 110 -21.13 8.24 -10.45
N ASN A 111 -21.75 7.33 -11.19
CA ASN A 111 -22.05 5.99 -10.71
C ASN A 111 -20.73 5.19 -10.54
N ASP A 112 -20.59 4.53 -9.40
CA ASP A 112 -19.42 3.75 -8.99
C ASP A 112 -18.97 2.73 -10.04
N LYS A 113 -19.94 2.14 -10.77
CA LYS A 113 -19.67 1.15 -11.82
C LYS A 113 -18.68 1.61 -12.89
N HIS A 114 -18.70 2.91 -13.23
CA HIS A 114 -17.78 3.46 -14.23
C HIS A 114 -16.35 3.47 -13.73
N VAL A 115 -16.14 3.84 -12.47
CA VAL A 115 -14.83 3.85 -11.82
C VAL A 115 -14.34 2.42 -11.57
N GLU A 116 -15.21 1.54 -11.08
CA GLU A 116 -14.89 0.13 -10.83
C GLU A 116 -14.37 -0.59 -12.08
N ILE A 117 -14.97 -0.36 -13.25
CA ILE A 117 -14.52 -0.96 -14.51
C ILE A 117 -13.08 -0.53 -14.82
N ILE A 118 -12.76 0.76 -14.65
CA ILE A 118 -11.43 1.31 -14.91
C ILE A 118 -10.42 0.72 -13.94
N VAL A 119 -10.73 0.74 -12.64
CA VAL A 119 -9.87 0.21 -11.59
C VAL A 119 -9.59 -1.29 -11.79
N ARG A 120 -10.63 -2.06 -12.16
CA ARG A 120 -10.48 -3.47 -12.52
C ARG A 120 -9.49 -3.68 -13.67
N GLN A 121 -9.54 -2.84 -14.70
CA GLN A 121 -8.59 -2.92 -15.81
C GLN A 121 -7.16 -2.54 -15.42
N MET A 122 -6.98 -1.56 -14.52
CA MET A 122 -5.66 -1.19 -13.99
C MET A 122 -5.01 -2.35 -13.23
N LEU A 123 -5.78 -3.09 -12.45
CA LEU A 123 -5.30 -4.18 -11.61
C LEU A 123 -5.27 -5.55 -12.31
N ARG A 124 -5.61 -5.58 -13.59
CA ARG A 124 -5.66 -6.82 -14.37
C ARG A 124 -4.27 -7.40 -14.68
N LYS A 125 -3.25 -6.54 -14.80
CA LYS A 125 -1.90 -6.95 -15.20
C LYS A 125 -0.99 -7.14 -14.00
N VAL A 126 -0.09 -8.13 -14.11
CA VAL A 126 0.96 -8.42 -13.15
C VAL A 126 2.33 -8.37 -13.84
N ARG A 127 3.36 -7.98 -13.10
CA ARG A 127 4.74 -8.01 -13.58
C ARG A 127 5.42 -9.27 -13.08
N ILE A 128 5.99 -10.05 -13.98
CA ILE A 128 6.73 -11.26 -13.64
C ILE A 128 8.04 -10.87 -12.94
N GLU A 129 8.28 -11.37 -11.72
CA GLU A 129 9.55 -11.22 -11.01
C GLU A 129 10.49 -12.39 -11.34
N ASN A 130 9.99 -13.62 -11.23
CA ASN A 130 10.74 -14.80 -11.55
C ASN A 130 9.90 -15.72 -12.45
N ALA A 131 10.47 -16.14 -13.57
CA ALA A 131 9.77 -16.97 -14.55
C ALA A 131 9.65 -18.45 -14.13
N GLY A 132 10.42 -18.93 -13.16
CA GLY A 132 10.48 -20.36 -12.83
C GLY A 132 10.84 -21.19 -14.05
N THR A 133 10.05 -22.26 -14.32
CA THR A 133 10.16 -23.10 -15.52
C THR A 133 9.11 -22.76 -16.60
N THR A 134 8.40 -21.63 -16.45
CA THR A 134 7.42 -21.16 -17.44
C THR A 134 8.09 -20.49 -18.62
N GLU A 135 7.37 -20.35 -19.74
CA GLU A 135 7.85 -19.62 -20.93
C GLU A 135 7.78 -18.10 -20.79
N MET A 136 7.35 -17.59 -19.63
CA MET A 136 7.24 -16.14 -19.37
C MET A 136 8.60 -15.51 -19.14
N LEU A 137 8.75 -14.22 -19.49
CA LEU A 137 10.01 -13.49 -19.30
C LEU A 137 9.97 -12.65 -18.02
N PRO A 138 11.07 -12.60 -17.22
CA PRO A 138 11.19 -11.69 -16.09
C PRO A 138 11.00 -10.23 -16.53
N GLY A 139 10.22 -9.47 -15.75
CA GLY A 139 9.89 -8.07 -16.04
C GLY A 139 8.73 -7.87 -17.04
N GLN A 140 8.22 -8.92 -17.67
CA GLN A 140 7.08 -8.87 -18.58
C GLN A 140 5.79 -8.52 -17.82
N LEU A 141 4.94 -7.70 -18.43
CA LEU A 141 3.57 -7.44 -17.96
C LEU A 141 2.60 -8.43 -18.63
N VAL A 142 2.03 -9.30 -17.84
CA VAL A 142 1.11 -10.36 -18.29
C VAL A 142 -0.26 -10.15 -17.65
N ASP A 143 -1.31 -10.58 -18.33
CA ASP A 143 -2.66 -10.63 -17.78
C ASP A 143 -2.72 -11.68 -16.64
N MET A 144 -3.42 -11.36 -15.57
CA MET A 144 -3.53 -12.24 -14.39
C MET A 144 -4.08 -13.62 -14.75
N PHE A 145 -5.07 -13.67 -15.63
CA PHE A 145 -5.65 -14.92 -16.07
C PHE A 145 -4.66 -15.80 -16.83
N THR A 146 -3.90 -15.20 -17.76
CA THR A 146 -2.83 -15.91 -18.49
C THR A 146 -1.72 -16.37 -17.57
N PHE A 147 -1.37 -15.56 -16.55
CA PHE A 147 -0.38 -15.92 -15.54
C PHE A 147 -0.82 -17.16 -14.72
N GLU A 148 -2.07 -17.17 -14.26
CA GLU A 148 -2.63 -18.30 -13.52
C GLU A 148 -2.67 -19.56 -14.38
N GLU A 149 -3.15 -19.48 -15.63
CA GLU A 149 -3.21 -20.60 -16.57
C GLU A 149 -1.84 -21.22 -16.85
N GLN A 150 -0.81 -20.38 -17.06
CA GLN A 150 0.55 -20.87 -17.30
C GLN A 150 1.14 -21.54 -16.06
N ASN A 151 0.88 -20.99 -14.88
CA ASN A 151 1.33 -21.59 -13.63
C ASN A 151 0.65 -22.93 -13.36
N GLU A 152 -0.65 -23.05 -13.60
CA GLU A 152 -1.36 -24.33 -13.48
C GLU A 152 -0.77 -25.41 -14.40
N LYS A 153 -0.52 -25.06 -15.67
CA LYS A 153 0.12 -25.99 -16.64
C LYS A 153 1.49 -26.43 -16.17
N THR A 154 2.29 -25.49 -15.63
CA THR A 154 3.64 -25.77 -15.14
C THR A 154 3.62 -26.67 -13.91
N ILE A 155 2.70 -26.42 -12.97
CA ILE A 155 2.53 -27.24 -11.76
C ILE A 155 2.09 -28.66 -12.15
N MET A 156 1.14 -28.81 -13.10
CA MET A 156 0.71 -30.12 -13.60
C MET A 156 1.85 -30.91 -14.29
N ALA A 157 2.78 -30.19 -14.91
CA ALA A 157 3.99 -30.79 -15.51
C ALA A 157 5.12 -31.04 -14.48
N GLY A 158 4.91 -30.75 -13.19
CA GLY A 158 5.91 -30.92 -12.13
C GLY A 158 7.02 -29.86 -12.12
N GLY A 159 6.81 -28.73 -12.80
CA GLY A 159 7.74 -27.60 -12.85
C GLY A 159 7.56 -26.60 -11.71
N VAL A 160 8.44 -25.59 -11.68
CA VAL A 160 8.40 -24.48 -10.71
C VAL A 160 7.55 -23.34 -11.28
N PRO A 161 6.46 -22.91 -10.60
CA PRO A 161 5.62 -21.83 -11.08
C PRO A 161 6.37 -20.48 -11.07
N ALA A 162 5.93 -19.57 -11.93
CA ALA A 162 6.43 -18.20 -11.94
C ALA A 162 5.89 -17.39 -10.75
N THR A 163 6.66 -16.41 -10.31
CA THR A 163 6.22 -15.41 -9.31
C THR A 163 6.04 -14.06 -9.95
N ALA A 164 5.01 -13.34 -9.53
CA ALA A 164 4.69 -12.02 -10.07
C ALA A 164 4.28 -11.05 -8.96
N LYS A 165 4.44 -9.75 -9.25
CA LYS A 165 4.04 -8.63 -8.40
C LYS A 165 3.04 -7.74 -9.14
N ARG A 166 2.06 -7.23 -8.39
CA ARG A 166 1.11 -6.21 -8.84
C ARG A 166 1.62 -4.81 -8.58
#